data_51279a331a74edbeb8c66d50244183c2
#
_entry.id   51279a331a74edbeb8c66d50244183c2
#
_cell.length_a   1.000
_cell.length_b   1.000
_cell.length_c   1.000
_cell.angle_alpha   90.00
_cell.angle_beta   90.00
_cell.angle_gamma   90.00
#
_symmetry.space_group_name_H-M   'P 1'
#
loop_
_entity.id
_entity.type
_entity.pdbx_description
1 polymer ?
#
loop_
_entity_poly.entity_id
_entity_poly.type
_entity_poly.pdbx_seq_one_letter_code
_entity_poly.pdbx_strand_id
1 'polypeptide(L)'
;TFPNFFDYRPDMTLVKTPDRTVVLEGQPVEYTYTLTNTGNVTLNPVAALNDVIVDDQCAPVQYETGGTPPSLAPGDVWTYTCTEDSVTDANATNVAEATMTDGTDPIKATDTQTVEVRVPDLEIVKTVDKPIVYPDTDVTYTYVARNLGQTPFEGPTDRDDWIDDDKCDPVTYVSGDTGDDSILGIGEEWTYTCTTPITADTTNEVTFTATPFLPETPESGPKQTGSLMEVTDTAQVEVITKDITI
;
A
#
# COMPACT_ATOMS: atom_id res chain seq x y z
N THR A 1 -7.60 -39.13 53.70
CA THR A 1 -7.92 -37.90 52.94
C THR A 1 -6.61 -37.35 52.41
N PHE A 2 -6.33 -37.54 51.13
CA PHE A 2 -5.24 -36.85 50.47
C PHE A 2 -5.61 -35.37 50.38
N PRO A 3 -4.70 -34.43 50.69
CA PRO A 3 -4.96 -33.03 50.47
C PRO A 3 -5.19 -32.84 48.93
N ASN A 4 -6.30 -32.18 48.56
CA ASN A 4 -6.50 -31.69 47.22
C ASN A 4 -5.32 -30.75 46.94
N PHE A 5 -4.31 -31.21 46.20
CA PHE A 5 -3.37 -30.32 45.56
C PHE A 5 -4.14 -29.56 44.49
N PHE A 6 -4.49 -28.31 44.78
CA PHE A 6 -4.95 -27.38 43.76
C PHE A 6 -3.78 -27.24 42.77
N ASP A 7 -3.97 -27.74 41.58
CA ASP A 7 -3.00 -27.59 40.50
C ASP A 7 -3.00 -26.10 40.08
N TYR A 8 -2.08 -25.32 40.68
CA TYR A 8 -1.94 -23.89 40.43
C TYR A 8 -1.33 -23.68 39.05
N ARG A 9 -2.10 -23.15 38.09
CA ARG A 9 -1.69 -22.93 36.69
C ARG A 9 -2.15 -21.57 36.20
N PRO A 10 -1.38 -20.50 36.45
CA PRO A 10 -1.60 -19.23 35.78
C PRO A 10 -1.20 -19.36 34.31
N ASP A 11 -2.08 -18.98 33.40
CA ASP A 11 -1.82 -19.06 31.99
C ASP A 11 -2.76 -18.12 31.22
N MET A 12 -2.31 -17.60 30.09
CA MET A 12 -3.15 -16.80 29.16
C MET A 12 -2.70 -16.96 27.71
N THR A 13 -3.61 -16.68 26.80
CA THR A 13 -3.33 -16.62 25.37
C THR A 13 -3.68 -15.24 24.82
N LEU A 14 -2.86 -14.76 23.89
CA LEU A 14 -3.12 -13.59 23.08
C LEU A 14 -3.33 -14.05 21.63
N VAL A 15 -4.40 -13.57 20.99
CA VAL A 15 -4.64 -13.75 19.56
C VAL A 15 -4.79 -12.37 18.95
N LYS A 16 -3.96 -12.05 17.96
CA LYS A 16 -4.01 -10.83 17.15
C LYS A 16 -4.56 -11.17 15.78
N THR A 17 -5.49 -10.38 15.28
CA THR A 17 -6.14 -10.62 13.98
C THR A 17 -6.25 -9.31 13.22
N PRO A 18 -5.68 -9.17 12.00
CA PRO A 18 -5.87 -8.02 11.14
C PRO A 18 -7.26 -8.09 10.49
N ASP A 19 -7.86 -6.94 10.17
CA ASP A 19 -9.11 -6.83 9.41
C ASP A 19 -8.94 -7.28 7.95
N ARG A 20 -7.71 -7.26 7.45
CA ARG A 20 -7.29 -7.71 6.11
C ARG A 20 -5.88 -8.28 6.13
N THR A 21 -5.59 -9.22 5.22
CA THR A 21 -4.27 -9.85 5.10
C THR A 21 -3.48 -9.37 3.88
N VAL A 22 -4.12 -8.57 3.00
CA VAL A 22 -3.50 -7.91 1.85
C VAL A 22 -3.84 -6.43 1.89
N VAL A 23 -2.84 -5.57 1.76
CA VAL A 23 -2.99 -4.12 1.85
C VAL A 23 -2.22 -3.42 0.72
N LEU A 24 -2.80 -2.35 0.19
CA LEU A 24 -2.08 -1.41 -0.66
C LEU A 24 -1.11 -0.60 0.21
N GLU A 25 0.13 -0.42 -0.23
CA GLU A 25 1.13 0.35 0.51
C GLU A 25 0.59 1.71 0.98
N GLY A 26 0.83 2.03 2.24
CA GLY A 26 0.37 3.26 2.88
C GLY A 26 -1.08 3.24 3.36
N GLN A 27 -1.84 2.16 3.14
CA GLN A 27 -3.21 2.05 3.65
C GLN A 27 -3.24 1.52 5.08
N PRO A 28 -4.30 1.82 5.86
CA PRO A 28 -4.41 1.38 7.23
C PRO A 28 -4.81 -0.09 7.36
N VAL A 29 -4.41 -0.69 8.51
CA VAL A 29 -4.87 -2.01 8.96
C VAL A 29 -5.35 -1.90 10.40
N GLU A 30 -6.55 -2.39 10.67
CA GLU A 30 -7.09 -2.50 12.02
C GLU A 30 -6.81 -3.89 12.60
N TYR A 31 -6.16 -3.93 13.76
CA TYR A 31 -5.91 -5.16 14.50
C TYR A 31 -6.87 -5.30 15.67
N THR A 32 -7.47 -6.49 15.80
CA THR A 32 -8.21 -6.91 16.99
C THR A 32 -7.36 -7.87 17.79
N TYR A 33 -7.27 -7.65 19.10
CA TYR A 33 -6.57 -8.52 20.04
C TYR A 33 -7.56 -9.17 20.98
N THR A 34 -7.44 -10.49 21.13
CA THR A 34 -8.24 -11.29 22.05
C THR A 34 -7.31 -11.89 23.10
N LEU A 35 -7.41 -11.38 24.34
CA LEU A 35 -6.67 -11.87 25.49
C LEU A 35 -7.58 -12.78 26.32
N THR A 36 -7.19 -14.06 26.48
CA THR A 36 -7.98 -15.07 27.21
C THR A 36 -7.18 -15.62 28.36
N ASN A 37 -7.76 -15.67 29.57
CA ASN A 37 -7.21 -16.42 30.68
C ASN A 37 -7.51 -17.90 30.50
N THR A 38 -6.50 -18.67 30.09
CA THR A 38 -6.55 -20.13 29.89
C THR A 38 -6.14 -20.93 31.11
N GLY A 39 -5.68 -20.22 32.14
CA GLY A 39 -5.32 -20.79 33.42
C GLY A 39 -6.49 -21.01 34.38
N ASN A 40 -6.17 -21.34 35.63
CA ASN A 40 -7.18 -21.52 36.68
C ASN A 40 -7.04 -20.49 37.83
N VAL A 41 -6.30 -19.41 37.58
CA VAL A 41 -6.00 -18.33 38.52
C VAL A 41 -6.41 -17.01 37.95
N THR A 42 -7.02 -16.14 38.73
CA THR A 42 -7.34 -14.78 38.30
C THR A 42 -6.07 -13.98 38.02
N LEU A 43 -5.98 -13.36 36.88
CA LEU A 43 -4.88 -12.49 36.48
C LEU A 43 -5.27 -11.01 36.62
N ASN A 44 -4.28 -10.19 37.00
CA ASN A 44 -4.45 -8.75 37.16
C ASN A 44 -3.48 -8.01 36.26
N PRO A 45 -3.85 -6.84 35.72
CA PRO A 45 -2.94 -6.03 34.93
C PRO A 45 -1.79 -5.50 35.77
N VAL A 46 -0.59 -5.47 35.20
CA VAL A 46 0.61 -4.86 35.81
C VAL A 46 0.65 -3.34 35.63
N ALA A 47 -0.21 -2.79 34.76
CA ALA A 47 -0.30 -1.38 34.41
C ALA A 47 -1.77 -0.97 34.19
N ALA A 48 -2.04 0.17 33.53
CA ALA A 48 -3.40 0.52 33.13
C ALA A 48 -3.94 -0.45 32.08
N LEU A 49 -5.27 -0.54 31.92
CA LEU A 49 -5.91 -1.50 31.01
C LEU A 49 -5.39 -1.37 29.58
N ASN A 50 -5.20 -0.15 29.07
CA ASN A 50 -4.66 0.10 27.73
C ASN A 50 -3.17 -0.19 27.58
N ASP A 51 -2.47 -0.44 28.69
CA ASP A 51 -1.04 -0.76 28.70
C ASP A 51 -0.77 -2.27 28.94
N VAL A 52 -1.83 -3.09 29.00
CA VAL A 52 -1.72 -4.54 29.16
C VAL A 52 -1.10 -5.18 27.92
N ILE A 53 -1.45 -4.67 26.74
CA ILE A 53 -0.89 -5.10 25.45
C ILE A 53 0.02 -4.01 24.92
N VAL A 54 1.23 -4.39 24.55
CA VAL A 54 2.20 -3.56 23.83
C VAL A 54 2.38 -4.18 22.45
N ASP A 55 2.26 -3.37 21.43
CA ASP A 55 2.42 -3.74 20.02
C ASP A 55 3.56 -2.93 19.43
N ASP A 56 4.42 -3.53 18.60
CA ASP A 56 5.65 -2.89 18.13
C ASP A 56 5.42 -1.94 16.93
N GLN A 57 4.28 -2.06 16.25
CA GLN A 57 3.93 -1.23 15.09
C GLN A 57 2.64 -0.42 15.30
N CYS A 58 1.76 -0.86 16.20
CA CYS A 58 0.45 -0.25 16.39
C CYS A 58 0.27 0.30 17.80
N ALA A 59 0.14 1.61 17.94
CA ALA A 59 -0.08 2.28 19.23
C ALA A 59 -0.97 3.53 19.08
N PRO A 60 -1.86 3.82 20.06
CA PRO A 60 -2.09 3.05 21.27
C PRO A 60 -3.04 1.86 21.06
N VAL A 61 -2.78 0.75 21.77
CA VAL A 61 -3.74 -0.36 21.86
C VAL A 61 -4.85 0.02 22.85
N GLN A 62 -6.10 -0.06 22.44
CA GLN A 62 -7.25 0.37 23.22
C GLN A 62 -8.03 -0.85 23.74
N TYR A 63 -8.36 -0.86 25.06
CA TYR A 63 -9.30 -1.81 25.63
C TYR A 63 -10.72 -1.47 25.16
N GLU A 64 -11.44 -2.46 24.64
CA GLU A 64 -12.80 -2.30 24.15
C GLU A 64 -13.83 -2.91 25.07
N THR A 65 -13.70 -4.19 25.36
CA THR A 65 -14.75 -4.91 26.11
C THR A 65 -14.22 -6.22 26.71
N GLY A 66 -14.99 -6.78 27.63
CA GLY A 66 -14.81 -8.13 28.17
C GLY A 66 -14.67 -8.18 29.68
N GLY A 67 -15.02 -9.30 30.29
CA GLY A 67 -14.87 -9.62 31.70
C GLY A 67 -15.37 -8.54 32.67
N THR A 68 -14.76 -8.55 33.86
CA THR A 68 -15.03 -7.52 34.89
C THR A 68 -13.69 -6.85 35.25
N PRO A 69 -13.29 -5.77 34.57
CA PRO A 69 -12.06 -5.05 34.92
C PRO A 69 -12.03 -4.64 36.41
N PRO A 70 -10.84 -4.59 37.03
CA PRO A 70 -9.53 -4.78 36.43
C PRO A 70 -8.98 -6.22 36.46
N SER A 71 -9.78 -7.24 36.71
CA SER A 71 -9.30 -8.62 36.83
C SER A 71 -9.82 -9.51 35.71
N LEU A 72 -8.97 -10.38 35.18
CA LEU A 72 -9.28 -11.38 34.18
C LEU A 72 -9.42 -12.74 34.88
N ALA A 73 -10.67 -13.16 35.19
CA ALA A 73 -10.92 -14.43 35.82
C ALA A 73 -10.67 -15.62 34.87
N PRO A 74 -10.48 -16.86 35.39
CA PRO A 74 -10.37 -18.05 34.55
C PRO A 74 -11.52 -18.16 33.53
N GLY A 75 -11.16 -18.25 32.25
CA GLY A 75 -12.10 -18.30 31.12
C GLY A 75 -12.60 -16.95 30.62
N ASP A 76 -12.30 -15.85 31.29
CA ASP A 76 -12.64 -14.52 30.80
C ASP A 76 -11.83 -14.14 29.56
N VAL A 77 -12.44 -13.31 28.73
CA VAL A 77 -11.86 -12.79 27.48
C VAL A 77 -11.93 -11.27 27.50
N TRP A 78 -10.81 -10.63 27.20
CA TRP A 78 -10.74 -9.19 26.93
C TRP A 78 -10.42 -8.94 25.46
N THR A 79 -11.07 -7.94 24.87
CA THR A 79 -10.87 -7.52 23.50
C THR A 79 -10.27 -6.12 23.47
N TYR A 80 -9.29 -5.93 22.59
CA TYR A 80 -8.63 -4.65 22.32
C TYR A 80 -8.59 -4.42 20.84
N THR A 81 -8.41 -3.16 20.44
CA THR A 81 -8.19 -2.75 19.05
C THR A 81 -7.04 -1.78 18.91
N CYS A 82 -6.45 -1.73 17.74
CA CYS A 82 -5.50 -0.70 17.33
C CYS A 82 -5.54 -0.56 15.81
N THR A 83 -5.50 0.67 15.31
CA THR A 83 -5.35 0.95 13.89
C THR A 83 -3.92 1.42 13.62
N GLU A 84 -3.22 0.71 12.76
CA GLU A 84 -1.98 1.16 12.15
C GLU A 84 -2.34 1.96 10.90
N ASP A 85 -2.09 3.28 10.93
CA ASP A 85 -2.62 4.22 9.93
C ASP A 85 -1.96 4.08 8.54
N SER A 86 -0.75 3.52 8.46
CA SER A 86 0.03 3.43 7.23
C SER A 86 0.95 2.22 7.25
N VAL A 87 0.52 1.13 6.64
CA VAL A 87 1.31 -0.09 6.54
C VAL A 87 2.18 -0.06 5.29
N THR A 88 3.47 -0.35 5.46
CA THR A 88 4.46 -0.45 4.40
C THR A 88 5.15 -1.82 4.46
N ASP A 89 5.91 -2.17 3.42
CA ASP A 89 6.65 -3.43 3.41
C ASP A 89 7.62 -3.58 4.61
N ALA A 90 8.12 -2.45 5.13
CA ALA A 90 9.03 -2.44 6.28
C ALA A 90 8.36 -2.79 7.61
N ASN A 91 7.04 -2.56 7.77
CA ASN A 91 6.26 -2.83 8.98
C ASN A 91 5.13 -3.85 8.79
N ALA A 92 5.18 -4.63 7.72
CA ALA A 92 4.19 -5.65 7.40
C ALA A 92 4.10 -6.78 8.45
N THR A 93 5.17 -7.05 9.18
CA THR A 93 5.18 -7.99 10.30
C THR A 93 5.05 -7.23 11.61
N ASN A 94 4.06 -7.59 12.41
CA ASN A 94 3.65 -6.86 13.59
C ASN A 94 3.49 -7.82 14.79
N VAL A 95 4.17 -7.53 15.90
CA VAL A 95 4.25 -8.38 17.10
C VAL A 95 3.59 -7.69 18.29
N ALA A 96 2.68 -8.40 18.96
CA ALA A 96 2.04 -7.95 20.18
C ALA A 96 2.47 -8.82 21.39
N GLU A 97 2.68 -8.20 22.53
CA GLU A 97 2.91 -8.86 23.83
C GLU A 97 1.91 -8.35 24.86
N ALA A 98 1.18 -9.27 25.48
CA ALA A 98 0.37 -9.00 26.67
C ALA A 98 1.13 -9.37 27.93
N THR A 99 1.00 -8.55 28.99
CA THR A 99 1.62 -8.82 30.31
C THR A 99 0.59 -8.62 31.42
N MET A 100 0.35 -9.68 32.18
CA MET A 100 -0.50 -9.73 33.39
C MET A 100 0.29 -10.30 34.56
N THR A 101 -0.29 -10.38 35.76
CA THR A 101 0.28 -11.01 36.92
C THR A 101 -0.75 -11.83 37.70
N ASP A 102 -0.32 -12.91 38.30
CA ASP A 102 -1.09 -13.68 39.29
C ASP A 102 -0.95 -13.12 40.74
N GLY A 103 -0.23 -11.99 40.86
CA GLY A 103 0.11 -11.35 42.13
C GLY A 103 1.52 -11.73 42.64
N THR A 104 2.22 -12.65 41.98
CA THR A 104 3.57 -13.10 42.32
C THR A 104 4.51 -12.88 41.14
N ASP A 105 4.19 -13.44 39.97
CA ASP A 105 5.04 -13.44 38.79
C ASP A 105 4.32 -12.79 37.59
N PRO A 106 5.05 -12.20 36.63
CA PRO A 106 4.48 -11.76 35.37
C PRO A 106 4.17 -12.96 34.47
N ILE A 107 2.95 -12.98 33.92
CA ILE A 107 2.50 -13.94 32.92
C ILE A 107 2.45 -13.21 31.59
N LYS A 108 3.07 -13.78 30.56
CA LYS A 108 3.19 -13.15 29.22
C LYS A 108 2.59 -14.04 28.14
N ALA A 109 1.97 -13.41 27.14
CA ALA A 109 1.55 -14.05 25.91
C ALA A 109 1.90 -13.14 24.73
N THR A 110 2.30 -13.73 23.61
CA THR A 110 2.67 -13.01 22.39
C THR A 110 1.93 -13.58 21.19
N ASP A 111 1.63 -12.73 20.22
CA ASP A 111 1.20 -13.15 18.89
C ASP A 111 1.81 -12.25 17.82
N THR A 112 2.00 -12.81 16.62
CA THR A 112 2.62 -12.14 15.49
C THR A 112 1.74 -12.31 14.26
N GLN A 113 1.46 -11.20 13.58
CA GLN A 113 0.76 -11.21 12.31
C GLN A 113 1.62 -10.56 11.22
N THR A 114 1.44 -11.02 9.99
CA THR A 114 2.06 -10.44 8.79
C THR A 114 0.96 -10.20 7.77
N VAL A 115 0.93 -8.99 7.21
CA VAL A 115 0.07 -8.62 6.09
C VAL A 115 0.92 -8.54 4.82
N GLU A 116 0.36 -8.88 3.68
CA GLU A 116 1.02 -8.77 2.39
C GLU A 116 0.82 -7.34 1.86
N VAL A 117 1.92 -6.60 1.68
CA VAL A 117 1.88 -5.24 1.14
C VAL A 117 2.04 -5.29 -0.38
N ARG A 118 1.14 -4.63 -1.09
CA ARG A 118 1.19 -4.45 -2.55
C ARG A 118 1.71 -3.06 -2.86
N VAL A 119 2.88 -3.01 -3.46
CA VAL A 119 3.58 -1.78 -3.80
C VAL A 119 3.27 -1.38 -5.25
N PRO A 120 2.72 -0.17 -5.51
CA PRO A 120 2.56 0.35 -6.85
C PRO A 120 3.89 0.84 -7.42
N ASP A 121 4.09 0.66 -8.73
CA ASP A 121 5.24 1.21 -9.45
C ASP A 121 4.81 1.54 -10.89
N LEU A 122 5.02 2.78 -11.30
CA LEU A 122 4.57 3.35 -12.57
C LEU A 122 5.74 4.03 -13.28
N GLU A 123 5.90 3.78 -14.57
CA GLU A 123 6.92 4.38 -15.41
C GLU A 123 6.29 4.98 -16.67
N ILE A 124 6.86 6.10 -17.15
CA ILE A 124 6.64 6.63 -18.50
C ILE A 124 7.99 6.78 -19.19
N VAL A 125 8.07 6.34 -20.44
CA VAL A 125 9.25 6.51 -21.29
C VAL A 125 8.85 7.25 -22.55
N LYS A 126 9.55 8.35 -22.86
CA LYS A 126 9.33 9.19 -24.04
C LYS A 126 10.51 9.09 -25.02
N THR A 127 10.21 8.88 -26.29
CA THR A 127 11.20 8.85 -27.37
C THR A 127 10.73 9.71 -28.53
N VAL A 128 11.68 10.11 -29.40
CA VAL A 128 11.40 10.83 -30.63
C VAL A 128 12.06 10.13 -31.82
N ASP A 129 11.34 10.09 -32.96
CA ASP A 129 11.81 9.41 -34.18
C ASP A 129 12.98 10.12 -34.86
N LYS A 130 13.07 11.45 -34.73
CA LYS A 130 14.09 12.30 -35.36
C LYS A 130 14.64 13.31 -34.35
N PRO A 131 15.76 13.00 -33.67
CA PRO A 131 16.32 13.89 -32.65
C PRO A 131 17.07 15.10 -33.23
N ILE A 132 17.36 15.12 -34.56
CA ILE A 132 18.00 16.23 -35.26
C ILE A 132 17.24 16.47 -36.55
N VAL A 133 16.73 17.69 -36.74
CA VAL A 133 15.86 18.05 -37.87
C VAL A 133 16.21 19.42 -38.46
N TYR A 134 15.65 19.73 -39.66
CA TYR A 134 15.55 21.10 -40.17
C TYR A 134 14.26 21.76 -39.60
N PRO A 135 14.22 23.11 -39.58
CA PRO A 135 12.98 23.81 -39.22
C PRO A 135 11.76 23.30 -39.98
N ASP A 136 10.60 23.34 -39.36
CA ASP A 136 9.30 22.92 -39.93
C ASP A 136 9.23 21.43 -40.33
N THR A 137 10.06 20.58 -39.69
CA THR A 137 10.01 19.13 -39.88
C THR A 137 9.08 18.50 -38.85
N ASP A 138 8.15 17.67 -39.32
CA ASP A 138 7.34 16.84 -38.41
C ASP A 138 8.18 15.78 -37.75
N VAL A 139 8.08 15.71 -36.42
CA VAL A 139 8.61 14.63 -35.60
C VAL A 139 7.47 13.88 -34.90
N THR A 140 7.67 12.60 -34.67
CA THR A 140 6.74 11.77 -33.92
C THR A 140 7.35 11.37 -32.57
N TYR A 141 6.69 11.77 -31.50
CA TYR A 141 6.96 11.26 -30.16
C TYR A 141 6.19 9.97 -29.95
N THR A 142 6.86 9.01 -29.30
CA THR A 142 6.24 7.78 -28.83
C THR A 142 6.42 7.72 -27.32
N TYR A 143 5.35 7.41 -26.62
CA TYR A 143 5.29 7.29 -25.17
C TYR A 143 4.90 5.87 -24.80
N VAL A 144 5.57 5.31 -23.79
CA VAL A 144 5.26 3.98 -23.26
C VAL A 144 5.06 4.10 -21.74
N ALA A 145 3.82 3.99 -21.30
CA ALA A 145 3.49 3.91 -19.88
C ALA A 145 3.52 2.44 -19.44
N ARG A 146 4.17 2.13 -18.31
CA ARG A 146 4.37 0.78 -17.82
C ARG A 146 3.94 0.64 -16.37
N ASN A 147 3.21 -0.41 -16.09
CA ASN A 147 2.96 -0.86 -14.72
C ASN A 147 4.04 -1.89 -14.32
N LEU A 148 5.00 -1.46 -13.52
CA LEU A 148 6.08 -2.29 -13.00
C LEU A 148 5.78 -2.80 -11.58
N GLY A 149 4.66 -2.35 -10.99
CA GLY A 149 4.26 -2.62 -9.61
C GLY A 149 3.46 -3.91 -9.42
N GLN A 150 2.87 -3.99 -8.24
CA GLN A 150 2.08 -5.14 -7.77
C GLN A 150 0.58 -4.86 -7.70
N THR A 151 0.15 -3.72 -8.23
CA THR A 151 -1.24 -3.26 -8.22
C THR A 151 -1.63 -2.75 -9.59
N PRO A 152 -2.88 -2.93 -10.04
CA PRO A 152 -3.39 -2.24 -11.21
C PRO A 152 -3.56 -0.74 -10.93
N PHE A 153 -3.63 0.04 -12.01
CA PHE A 153 -3.92 1.47 -11.99
C PHE A 153 -5.22 1.78 -12.70
N GLU A 154 -5.96 2.74 -12.16
CA GLU A 154 -7.17 3.32 -12.76
C GLU A 154 -6.99 4.82 -12.98
N GLY A 155 -7.79 5.38 -13.90
CA GLY A 155 -7.78 6.79 -14.24
C GLY A 155 -9.07 7.20 -14.96
N PRO A 156 -9.04 8.28 -15.78
CA PRO A 156 -10.15 8.65 -16.63
C PRO A 156 -10.58 7.51 -17.56
N THR A 157 -11.86 7.51 -17.97
CA THR A 157 -12.39 6.47 -18.88
C THR A 157 -11.76 6.56 -20.28
N ASP A 158 -11.44 7.79 -20.74
CA ASP A 158 -10.68 8.00 -21.96
C ASP A 158 -9.19 7.87 -21.66
N ARG A 159 -8.51 6.96 -22.35
CA ARG A 159 -7.08 6.70 -22.15
C ARG A 159 -6.22 7.89 -22.57
N ASP A 160 -6.68 8.72 -23.51
CA ASP A 160 -5.97 9.92 -23.94
C ASP A 160 -5.89 10.97 -22.82
N ASP A 161 -6.81 10.93 -21.84
CA ASP A 161 -6.81 11.83 -20.67
C ASP A 161 -5.82 11.42 -19.54
N TRP A 162 -5.10 10.29 -19.68
CA TRP A 162 -4.09 9.85 -18.70
C TRP A 162 -2.74 10.52 -18.91
N ILE A 163 -2.54 11.13 -20.07
CA ILE A 163 -1.26 11.64 -20.53
C ILE A 163 -1.41 13.09 -21.00
N ASP A 164 -0.45 13.93 -20.65
CA ASP A 164 -0.34 15.31 -21.09
C ASP A 164 1.08 15.60 -21.57
N ASP A 165 1.22 16.31 -22.67
CA ASP A 165 2.51 16.67 -23.26
C ASP A 165 2.57 18.18 -23.50
N ASP A 166 3.62 18.85 -23.02
CA ASP A 166 3.72 20.30 -22.99
C ASP A 166 3.95 20.96 -24.36
N LYS A 167 4.27 20.18 -25.42
CA LYS A 167 4.60 20.67 -26.76
C LYS A 167 3.90 19.93 -27.89
N CYS A 168 3.21 18.82 -27.60
CA CYS A 168 2.57 18.01 -28.63
C CYS A 168 1.15 17.60 -28.23
N ASP A 169 0.15 18.13 -28.93
CA ASP A 169 -1.28 17.88 -28.68
C ASP A 169 -2.01 17.72 -30.02
N PRO A 170 -2.90 16.72 -30.19
CA PRO A 170 -3.27 15.71 -29.19
C PRO A 170 -2.27 14.55 -29.08
N VAL A 171 -2.09 14.04 -27.87
CA VAL A 171 -1.50 12.72 -27.66
C VAL A 171 -2.61 11.69 -27.81
N THR A 172 -2.34 10.62 -28.55
CA THR A 172 -3.35 9.60 -28.87
C THR A 172 -2.89 8.22 -28.44
N TYR A 173 -3.78 7.48 -27.74
CA TYR A 173 -3.59 6.08 -27.40
C TYR A 173 -3.50 5.21 -28.67
N VAL A 174 -2.56 4.26 -28.69
CA VAL A 174 -2.33 3.35 -29.81
C VAL A 174 -2.70 1.91 -29.46
N SER A 175 -2.15 1.40 -28.36
CA SER A 175 -2.31 -0.02 -28.00
C SER A 175 -1.80 -0.31 -26.58
N GLY A 176 -2.10 -1.52 -26.07
CA GLY A 176 -1.51 -2.10 -24.88
C GLY A 176 -2.50 -2.52 -23.81
N ASP A 177 -3.71 -1.95 -23.80
CA ASP A 177 -4.77 -2.32 -22.88
C ASP A 177 -5.29 -3.73 -23.23
N THR A 178 -4.94 -4.69 -22.38
CA THR A 178 -5.33 -6.10 -22.51
C THR A 178 -6.70 -6.31 -21.90
N GLY A 179 -7.71 -6.43 -22.71
CA GLY A 179 -9.09 -6.59 -22.24
C GLY A 179 -9.98 -5.41 -22.54
N ASP A 180 -9.40 -4.28 -22.95
CA ASP A 180 -10.14 -3.05 -23.32
C ASP A 180 -11.00 -2.52 -22.16
N ASP A 181 -10.41 -2.56 -20.93
CA ASP A 181 -11.10 -2.23 -19.69
C ASP A 181 -10.70 -0.86 -19.10
N SER A 182 -9.75 -0.15 -19.75
CA SER A 182 -9.18 1.12 -19.28
C SER A 182 -8.52 1.00 -17.91
N ILE A 183 -7.94 -0.16 -17.60
CA ILE A 183 -7.12 -0.41 -16.41
C ILE A 183 -5.71 -0.74 -16.88
N LEU A 184 -4.70 0.00 -16.40
CA LEU A 184 -3.30 -0.37 -16.65
C LEU A 184 -2.95 -1.52 -15.70
N GLY A 185 -3.16 -2.75 -16.16
CA GLY A 185 -2.97 -4.00 -15.42
C GLY A 185 -1.51 -4.24 -15.05
N ILE A 186 -1.27 -5.17 -14.11
CA ILE A 186 0.10 -5.54 -13.70
C ILE A 186 0.88 -6.10 -14.89
N GLY A 187 2.04 -5.48 -15.21
CA GLY A 187 2.88 -5.86 -16.33
C GLY A 187 2.40 -5.38 -17.71
N GLU A 188 1.34 -4.60 -17.78
CA GLU A 188 0.91 -3.97 -19.03
C GLU A 188 1.78 -2.79 -19.41
N GLU A 189 1.87 -2.56 -20.73
CA GLU A 189 2.53 -1.43 -21.36
C GLU A 189 1.58 -0.77 -22.34
N TRP A 190 1.21 0.50 -22.09
CA TRP A 190 0.37 1.28 -23.00
C TRP A 190 1.23 2.19 -23.85
N THR A 191 0.96 2.20 -25.16
CA THR A 191 1.67 3.02 -26.14
C THR A 191 0.79 4.16 -26.61
N TYR A 192 1.38 5.36 -26.66
CA TYR A 192 0.78 6.57 -27.20
C TYR A 192 1.70 7.21 -28.23
N THR A 193 1.15 8.06 -29.09
CA THR A 193 1.90 8.85 -30.07
C THR A 193 1.37 10.26 -30.19
N CYS A 194 2.25 11.17 -30.56
CA CYS A 194 1.90 12.53 -30.98
C CYS A 194 2.87 13.00 -32.07
N THR A 195 2.37 13.69 -33.09
CA THR A 195 3.18 14.25 -34.19
C THR A 195 3.01 15.76 -34.26
N THR A 196 4.14 16.48 -34.27
CA THR A 196 4.14 17.96 -34.31
C THR A 196 5.34 18.49 -35.11
N PRO A 197 5.21 19.63 -35.81
CA PRO A 197 6.32 20.29 -36.49
C PRO A 197 7.24 20.98 -35.46
N ILE A 198 8.56 20.83 -35.65
CA ILE A 198 9.58 21.45 -34.79
C ILE A 198 10.23 22.61 -35.55
N THR A 199 10.19 23.80 -34.95
CA THR A 199 10.71 25.05 -35.57
C THR A 199 12.01 25.54 -34.91
N ALA A 200 12.32 25.13 -33.70
CA ALA A 200 13.50 25.50 -32.93
C ALA A 200 13.91 24.34 -32.00
N ASP A 201 15.11 24.40 -31.45
CA ASP A 201 15.56 23.46 -30.41
C ASP A 201 14.48 23.31 -29.33
N THR A 202 14.08 22.08 -29.09
CA THR A 202 12.94 21.77 -28.23
C THR A 202 13.30 20.69 -27.22
N THR A 203 13.07 20.99 -25.94
CA THR A 203 12.90 19.98 -24.89
C THR A 203 11.42 19.85 -24.64
N ASN A 204 10.92 18.63 -24.76
CA ASN A 204 9.52 18.32 -24.68
C ASN A 204 9.29 17.34 -23.53
N GLU A 205 8.42 17.69 -22.56
CA GLU A 205 8.10 16.90 -21.37
C GLU A 205 6.71 16.28 -21.48
N VAL A 206 6.60 15.03 -21.05
CA VAL A 206 5.34 14.33 -20.89
C VAL A 206 5.08 14.08 -19.40
N THR A 207 3.82 14.16 -19.02
CA THR A 207 3.30 13.75 -17.71
C THR A 207 2.26 12.66 -17.91
N PHE A 208 2.37 11.57 -17.16
CA PHE A 208 1.39 10.50 -17.10
C PHE A 208 0.88 10.33 -15.68
N THR A 209 -0.44 10.27 -15.49
CA THR A 209 -1.09 10.21 -14.19
C THR A 209 -1.99 9.01 -14.06
N ALA A 210 -1.90 8.28 -12.94
CA ALA A 210 -2.73 7.13 -12.66
C ALA A 210 -2.87 6.90 -11.14
N THR A 211 -3.95 6.23 -10.73
CA THR A 211 -4.22 5.94 -9.32
C THR A 211 -4.15 4.44 -9.08
N PRO A 212 -3.23 3.94 -8.22
CA PRO A 212 -3.17 2.53 -7.90
C PRO A 212 -4.37 2.11 -7.05
N PHE A 213 -4.82 0.87 -7.24
CA PHE A 213 -5.89 0.31 -6.42
C PHE A 213 -5.72 -1.19 -6.18
N LEU A 214 -6.35 -1.69 -5.12
CA LEU A 214 -6.60 -3.12 -4.93
C LEU A 214 -8.11 -3.37 -5.06
N PRO A 215 -8.53 -4.35 -5.87
CA PRO A 215 -9.93 -4.73 -5.95
C PRO A 215 -10.40 -5.34 -4.63
N GLU A 216 -11.70 -5.32 -4.38
CA GLU A 216 -12.31 -6.00 -3.25
C GLU A 216 -12.11 -7.52 -3.36
N THR A 217 -11.55 -8.12 -2.31
CA THR A 217 -11.41 -9.57 -2.13
C THR A 217 -11.59 -9.92 -0.66
N PRO A 218 -11.77 -11.22 -0.30
CA PRO A 218 -11.80 -11.63 1.11
C PRO A 218 -10.53 -11.26 1.88
N GLU A 219 -9.37 -11.24 1.21
CA GLU A 219 -8.07 -10.96 1.81
C GLU A 219 -7.78 -9.45 1.95
N SER A 220 -8.20 -8.66 0.95
CA SER A 220 -7.98 -7.19 0.93
C SER A 220 -9.09 -6.41 1.62
N GLY A 221 -10.24 -7.04 1.90
CA GLY A 221 -11.44 -6.34 2.33
C GLY A 221 -12.03 -5.48 1.19
N PRO A 222 -12.70 -4.35 1.50
CA PRO A 222 -13.20 -3.41 0.50
C PRO A 222 -12.12 -2.90 -0.44
N LYS A 223 -12.50 -2.46 -1.66
CA LYS A 223 -11.58 -1.83 -2.60
C LYS A 223 -10.74 -0.77 -1.90
N GLN A 224 -9.43 -0.86 -2.05
CA GLN A 224 -8.49 0.13 -1.56
C GLN A 224 -8.01 1.00 -2.73
N THR A 225 -7.91 2.30 -2.52
CA THR A 225 -7.43 3.25 -3.54
C THR A 225 -6.28 4.05 -2.95
N GLY A 226 -5.16 4.08 -3.65
CA GLY A 226 -3.98 4.84 -3.26
C GLY A 226 -4.04 6.31 -3.64
N SER A 227 -2.94 7.02 -3.45
CA SER A 227 -2.79 8.38 -3.92
C SER A 227 -2.53 8.41 -5.42
N LEU A 228 -2.96 9.49 -6.10
CA LEU A 228 -2.61 9.74 -7.49
C LEU A 228 -1.08 9.72 -7.64
N MET A 229 -0.59 8.94 -8.59
CA MET A 229 0.81 8.92 -9.00
C MET A 229 0.99 9.73 -10.28
N GLU A 230 2.08 10.44 -10.37
CA GLU A 230 2.50 11.24 -11.50
C GLU A 230 3.93 10.87 -11.85
N VAL A 231 4.18 10.54 -13.12
CA VAL A 231 5.50 10.23 -13.66
C VAL A 231 5.75 11.07 -14.91
N THR A 232 7.00 11.51 -15.10
CA THR A 232 7.40 12.38 -16.21
C THR A 232 8.62 11.83 -16.93
N ASP A 233 8.73 12.18 -18.22
CA ASP A 233 9.94 11.95 -19.01
C ASP A 233 10.07 13.03 -20.09
N THR A 234 11.29 13.20 -20.65
CA THR A 234 11.59 14.24 -21.61
C THR A 234 12.29 13.69 -22.84
N ALA A 235 12.00 14.29 -24.00
CA ALA A 235 12.76 14.08 -25.22
C ALA A 235 13.25 15.42 -25.80
N GLN A 236 14.42 15.39 -26.47
CA GLN A 236 15.04 16.59 -27.05
C GLN A 236 15.13 16.46 -28.57
N VAL A 237 14.87 17.57 -29.25
CA VAL A 237 15.06 17.70 -30.69
C VAL A 237 15.90 18.94 -30.96
N GLU A 238 17.01 18.74 -31.68
CA GLU A 238 17.91 19.78 -32.15
C GLU A 238 17.52 20.24 -33.57
N VAL A 239 17.43 21.55 -33.80
CA VAL A 239 17.14 22.13 -35.11
C VAL A 239 18.39 22.70 -35.74
N ILE A 240 18.85 22.08 -36.82
CA ILE A 240 20.04 22.51 -37.58
C ILE A 240 19.66 23.42 -38.75
N THR A 241 20.40 24.50 -38.93
CA THR A 241 20.28 25.40 -40.09
C THR A 241 21.32 25.07 -41.13
N LYS A 242 20.96 25.21 -42.42
CA LYS A 242 21.94 25.07 -43.52
C LYS A 242 22.71 26.36 -43.68
N ASP A 243 23.97 26.43 -43.28
CA ASP A 243 24.86 27.52 -43.66
C ASP A 243 25.21 27.38 -45.15
N ILE A 244 24.61 28.23 -45.98
CA ILE A 244 25.03 28.39 -47.37
C ILE A 244 26.04 29.55 -47.42
N THR A 245 27.33 29.24 -47.32
CA THR A 245 28.39 30.20 -47.65
C THR A 245 28.53 30.22 -49.19
N ILE A 246 28.21 31.33 -49.81
CA ILE A 246 28.45 31.59 -51.26
C ILE A 246 29.80 32.26 -51.43
#